data_8b19791ca44b94a9ac666f5a4f5607ed
#
_entry.id   8b19791ca44b94a9ac666f5a4f5607ed
#
_cell.length_a   1.000
_cell.length_b   1.000
_cell.length_c   1.000
_cell.angle_alpha   90.00
_cell.angle_beta   90.00
_cell.angle_gamma   90.00
#
_symmetry.space_group_name_H-M   'P 1'
#
loop_
_entity.id
_entity.type
_entity.pdbx_description
1 polymer ?
#
loop_
_entity_poly.entity_id
_entity_poly.type
_entity_poly.pdbx_seq_one_letter_code
_entity_poly.pdbx_strand_id
1 'polypeptide(L)'
;MEVKVLKIDGTESGKTVVLDDKVFGITPNDHAIYLDVVQYLANQRQGTSKTKDRSEVAYSTKKLGRQKGGGGARHGSLKAGIFVGGGNIHGPKPRDYRHKLNKKLKQLARFSALSYKAQDNAIKVVEPFTMDAPKTKEFMGILNAIKAGDRKVLVVLPENSANIYLSSRNLPEVKVITVDEINTYNIMNAYSVVFIDGVQDVLASRVNS
;
A
#
# COMPACT_ATOMS: atom_id res chain seq x y z
N MET A 1 20.38 -15.82 7.76
CA MET A 1 19.23 -16.63 8.25
C MET A 1 18.90 -17.70 7.21
N GLU A 2 18.66 -18.96 7.62
CA GLU A 2 18.33 -20.04 6.69
C GLU A 2 16.83 -20.32 6.71
N VAL A 3 16.23 -20.50 5.52
CA VAL A 3 14.82 -20.83 5.35
C VAL A 3 14.71 -22.06 4.46
N LYS A 4 13.87 -23.01 4.87
CA LYS A 4 13.59 -24.23 4.10
C LYS A 4 12.70 -23.91 2.91
N VAL A 5 13.01 -24.46 1.75
CA VAL A 5 12.19 -24.36 0.55
C VAL A 5 11.05 -25.37 0.63
N LEU A 6 9.84 -24.91 0.37
CA LEU A 6 8.62 -25.73 0.34
C LEU A 6 8.26 -26.10 -1.11
N LYS A 7 7.70 -27.28 -1.29
CA LYS A 7 7.02 -27.66 -2.54
C LYS A 7 5.59 -27.10 -2.55
N ILE A 8 4.95 -27.19 -3.69
CA ILE A 8 3.54 -26.77 -3.89
C ILE A 8 2.60 -27.46 -2.90
N ASP A 9 2.88 -28.71 -2.54
CA ASP A 9 2.11 -29.52 -1.59
C ASP A 9 2.36 -29.18 -0.11
N GLY A 10 3.18 -28.16 0.16
CA GLY A 10 3.55 -27.75 1.51
C GLY A 10 4.59 -28.64 2.20
N THR A 11 5.12 -29.65 1.52
CA THR A 11 6.21 -30.50 2.03
C THR A 11 7.57 -29.82 1.84
N GLU A 12 8.54 -30.11 2.72
CA GLU A 12 9.90 -29.59 2.58
C GLU A 12 10.58 -30.21 1.34
N SER A 13 11.22 -29.37 0.53
CA SER A 13 11.95 -29.81 -0.69
C SER A 13 13.33 -30.42 -0.39
N GLY A 14 13.82 -30.28 0.86
CA GLY A 14 15.19 -30.66 1.24
C GLY A 14 16.25 -29.61 0.85
N LYS A 15 15.85 -28.54 0.16
CA LYS A 15 16.71 -27.39 -0.13
C LYS A 15 16.56 -26.32 0.96
N THR A 16 17.67 -25.66 1.31
CA THR A 16 17.69 -24.48 2.17
C THR A 16 18.22 -23.29 1.40
N VAL A 17 17.58 -22.14 1.61
CA VAL A 17 18.01 -20.86 1.04
C VAL A 17 18.55 -19.98 2.15
N VAL A 18 19.70 -19.38 1.93
CA VAL A 18 20.30 -18.42 2.84
C VAL A 18 19.83 -17.03 2.47
N LEU A 19 19.12 -16.38 3.38
CA LEU A 19 18.70 -14.97 3.23
C LEU A 19 19.90 -14.06 3.57
N ASP A 20 20.19 -13.09 2.71
CA ASP A 20 21.29 -12.13 2.90
C ASP A 20 21.00 -11.21 4.10
N ASP A 21 21.93 -11.19 5.07
CA ASP A 21 21.81 -10.38 6.28
C ASP A 21 21.75 -8.86 5.99
N LYS A 22 22.28 -8.42 4.84
CA LYS A 22 22.18 -7.01 4.41
C LYS A 22 20.74 -6.59 4.06
N VAL A 23 19.86 -7.54 3.73
CA VAL A 23 18.46 -7.31 3.39
C VAL A 23 17.53 -7.66 4.54
N PHE A 24 17.80 -8.79 5.20
CA PHE A 24 16.90 -9.41 6.17
C PHE A 24 17.40 -9.37 7.62
N GLY A 25 18.66 -9.01 7.82
CA GLY A 25 19.33 -9.00 9.14
C GLY A 25 19.60 -7.62 9.71
N ILE A 26 19.12 -6.55 9.08
CA ILE A 26 19.35 -5.19 9.57
C ILE A 26 18.52 -4.88 10.82
N THR A 27 19.00 -3.96 11.65
CA THR A 27 18.18 -3.39 12.74
C THR A 27 17.04 -2.56 12.15
N PRO A 28 15.76 -2.93 12.37
CA PRO A 28 14.64 -2.24 11.77
C PRO A 28 14.54 -0.78 12.22
N ASN A 29 14.17 0.11 11.30
CA ASN A 29 13.93 1.52 11.57
C ASN A 29 12.43 1.85 11.36
N ASP A 30 11.69 1.95 12.46
CA ASP A 30 10.23 2.18 12.47
C ASP A 30 9.85 3.52 11.85
N HIS A 31 10.67 4.55 12.10
CA HIS A 31 10.39 5.87 11.54
C HIS A 31 10.53 5.89 10.02
N ALA A 32 11.51 5.18 9.47
CA ALA A 32 11.66 5.05 8.02
C ALA A 32 10.46 4.31 7.40
N ILE A 33 10.00 3.21 8.03
CA ILE A 33 8.81 2.46 7.62
C ILE A 33 7.58 3.38 7.63
N TYR A 34 7.37 4.13 8.73
CA TYR A 34 6.26 5.07 8.85
C TYR A 34 6.26 6.11 7.73
N LEU A 35 7.38 6.77 7.47
CA LEU A 35 7.47 7.80 6.43
C LEU A 35 7.15 7.25 5.04
N ASP A 36 7.64 6.06 4.69
CA ASP A 36 7.40 5.45 3.38
C ASP A 36 5.94 5.00 3.21
N VAL A 37 5.33 4.43 4.25
CA VAL A 37 3.90 4.07 4.25
C VAL A 37 3.01 5.31 4.12
N VAL A 38 3.30 6.37 4.87
CA VAL A 38 2.55 7.64 4.78
C VAL A 38 2.68 8.25 3.38
N GLN A 39 3.89 8.25 2.81
CA GLN A 39 4.09 8.70 1.43
C GLN A 39 3.29 7.88 0.43
N TYR A 40 3.35 6.55 0.53
CA TYR A 40 2.63 5.65 -0.36
C TYR A 40 1.13 5.92 -0.35
N LEU A 41 0.53 6.03 0.84
CA LEU A 41 -0.90 6.32 1.00
C LEU A 41 -1.26 7.74 0.54
N ALA A 42 -0.43 8.74 0.83
CA ALA A 42 -0.65 10.11 0.40
C ALA A 42 -0.61 10.24 -1.13
N ASN A 43 0.30 9.52 -1.80
CA ASN A 43 0.44 9.54 -3.25
C ASN A 43 -0.74 8.89 -3.99
N GLN A 44 -1.55 8.06 -3.31
CA GLN A 44 -2.78 7.48 -3.86
C GLN A 44 -3.98 8.43 -3.79
N ARG A 45 -3.89 9.51 -2.98
CA ARG A 45 -4.98 10.47 -2.82
C ARG A 45 -5.12 11.37 -4.04
N GLN A 46 -6.33 11.47 -4.58
CA GLN A 46 -6.62 12.31 -5.75
C GLN A 46 -6.78 13.79 -5.39
N GLY A 47 -7.19 14.10 -4.16
CA GLY A 47 -7.25 15.46 -3.63
C GLY A 47 -8.30 16.37 -4.25
N THR A 48 -9.37 15.84 -4.81
CA THR A 48 -10.43 16.59 -5.53
C THR A 48 -11.52 17.18 -4.62
N SER A 49 -11.46 16.92 -3.32
CA SER A 49 -12.45 17.41 -2.36
C SER A 49 -12.53 18.93 -2.35
N LYS A 50 -13.74 19.48 -2.60
CA LYS A 50 -13.99 20.92 -2.69
C LYS A 50 -15.33 21.27 -2.08
N THR A 51 -15.40 22.40 -1.40
CA THR A 51 -16.64 23.06 -0.99
C THR A 51 -16.82 24.37 -1.75
N LYS A 52 -18.09 24.80 -1.92
CA LYS A 52 -18.38 26.06 -2.59
C LYS A 52 -18.03 27.24 -1.69
N ASP A 53 -17.18 28.12 -2.19
CA ASP A 53 -16.89 29.41 -1.58
C ASP A 53 -18.03 30.39 -1.79
N ARG A 54 -18.01 31.53 -1.08
CA ARG A 54 -19.00 32.59 -1.20
C ARG A 54 -19.23 33.08 -2.63
N SER A 55 -18.20 33.08 -3.46
CA SER A 55 -18.28 33.47 -4.88
C SER A 55 -19.00 32.43 -5.76
N GLU A 56 -18.97 31.16 -5.36
CA GLU A 56 -19.45 30.02 -6.15
C GLU A 56 -20.91 29.65 -5.84
N VAL A 57 -21.44 30.13 -4.71
CA VAL A 57 -22.85 29.88 -4.34
C VAL A 57 -23.80 30.65 -5.23
N ALA A 58 -24.85 29.96 -5.73
CA ALA A 58 -25.80 30.51 -6.72
C ALA A 58 -26.89 31.38 -6.09
N TYR A 59 -26.62 32.16 -5.06
CA TYR A 59 -27.57 33.12 -4.49
C TYR A 59 -27.37 34.53 -5.04
N SER A 60 -28.39 35.41 -4.83
CA SER A 60 -28.31 36.83 -5.16
C SER A 60 -27.20 37.54 -4.37
N THR A 61 -26.54 38.49 -5.01
CA THR A 61 -25.57 39.38 -4.39
C THR A 61 -26.22 40.59 -3.73
N LYS A 62 -27.54 40.75 -3.87
CA LYS A 62 -28.31 41.86 -3.29
C LYS A 62 -28.15 41.91 -1.77
N LYS A 63 -27.99 43.10 -1.22
CA LYS A 63 -27.98 43.34 0.23
C LYS A 63 -29.32 42.94 0.85
N LEU A 64 -29.29 42.16 1.93
CA LEU A 64 -30.48 41.57 2.57
C LEU A 64 -31.42 42.61 3.17
N GLY A 65 -30.90 43.72 3.67
CA GLY A 65 -31.69 44.74 4.34
C GLY A 65 -31.09 46.14 4.23
N ARG A 66 -31.84 47.15 4.65
CA ARG A 66 -31.35 48.53 4.72
C ARG A 66 -30.21 48.66 5.73
N GLN A 67 -29.30 49.63 5.49
CA GLN A 67 -28.12 49.83 6.33
C GLN A 67 -28.47 50.30 7.76
N LYS A 68 -29.55 51.05 7.89
CA LYS A 68 -30.07 51.60 9.16
C LYS A 68 -31.59 51.53 9.22
N GLY A 69 -32.17 51.62 10.42
CA GLY A 69 -33.63 51.71 10.61
C GLY A 69 -34.36 50.36 10.69
N GLY A 70 -33.65 49.20 10.71
CA GLY A 70 -34.29 47.90 10.74
C GLY A 70 -34.19 47.17 12.11
N GLY A 71 -33.56 47.75 13.11
CA GLY A 71 -33.38 47.15 14.47
C GLY A 71 -32.55 45.88 14.54
N GLY A 72 -32.21 45.25 13.43
CA GLY A 72 -31.44 44.02 13.38
C GLY A 72 -29.95 44.21 13.00
N ALA A 73 -29.21 43.11 12.98
CA ALA A 73 -27.78 43.10 12.59
C ALA A 73 -27.65 43.50 11.09
N ARG A 74 -26.54 44.17 10.78
CA ARG A 74 -26.23 44.57 9.40
C ARG A 74 -25.67 43.36 8.64
N HIS A 75 -26.33 42.99 7.54
CA HIS A 75 -25.94 41.89 6.70
C HIS A 75 -25.65 42.34 5.25
N GLY A 76 -24.73 41.60 4.60
CA GLY A 76 -24.50 41.75 3.15
C GLY A 76 -25.46 40.86 2.36
N SER A 77 -24.93 40.00 1.50
CA SER A 77 -25.72 39.05 0.72
C SER A 77 -25.93 37.71 1.43
N LEU A 78 -26.92 36.94 1.03
CA LEU A 78 -27.18 35.57 1.48
C LEU A 78 -26.02 34.58 1.23
N LYS A 79 -25.08 34.95 0.36
CA LYS A 79 -23.89 34.12 0.07
C LYS A 79 -22.89 34.01 1.24
N ALA A 80 -23.04 34.87 2.27
CA ALA A 80 -22.10 34.89 3.39
C ALA A 80 -22.20 33.59 4.20
N GLY A 81 -21.04 33.12 4.68
CA GLY A 81 -20.92 31.85 5.40
C GLY A 81 -21.61 31.79 6.79
N ILE A 82 -22.13 32.94 7.27
CA ILE A 82 -22.93 33.00 8.50
C ILE A 82 -24.39 32.51 8.30
N PHE A 83 -24.85 32.45 7.06
CA PHE A 83 -26.19 32.00 6.74
C PHE A 83 -26.25 30.53 6.38
N VAL A 84 -27.36 29.86 6.70
CA VAL A 84 -27.64 28.51 6.25
C VAL A 84 -27.71 28.50 4.72
N GLY A 85 -26.92 27.62 4.07
CA GLY A 85 -26.78 27.58 2.62
C GLY A 85 -25.77 28.59 2.04
N GLY A 86 -25.15 29.42 2.85
CA GLY A 86 -24.05 30.31 2.42
C GLY A 86 -22.76 29.56 2.08
N GLY A 87 -21.77 30.29 1.53
CA GLY A 87 -20.47 29.69 1.18
C GLY A 87 -19.67 29.27 2.38
N ASN A 88 -18.91 28.18 2.25
CA ASN A 88 -18.02 27.69 3.27
C ASN A 88 -16.74 28.55 3.32
N ILE A 89 -16.33 28.99 4.54
CA ILE A 89 -15.17 29.90 4.69
C ILE A 89 -13.85 29.12 4.72
N HIS A 90 -13.83 28.00 5.45
CA HIS A 90 -12.62 27.18 5.69
C HIS A 90 -12.78 25.75 5.20
N GLY A 91 -13.57 25.54 4.15
CA GLY A 91 -13.77 24.23 3.58
C GLY A 91 -12.57 23.69 2.81
N PRO A 92 -12.58 22.39 2.50
CA PRO A 92 -11.54 21.78 1.71
C PRO A 92 -11.47 22.41 0.31
N LYS A 93 -10.23 22.58 -0.17
CA LYS A 93 -9.93 23.00 -1.55
C LYS A 93 -9.12 21.89 -2.22
N PRO A 94 -9.26 21.69 -3.53
CA PRO A 94 -8.44 20.75 -4.27
C PRO A 94 -6.96 21.04 -4.04
N ARG A 95 -6.21 20.01 -3.66
CA ARG A 95 -4.78 20.12 -3.43
C ARG A 95 -4.06 18.81 -3.72
N ASP A 96 -2.79 18.91 -4.06
CA ASP A 96 -1.92 17.74 -4.17
C ASP A 96 -1.43 17.33 -2.78
N TYR A 97 -1.52 16.02 -2.49
CA TYR A 97 -1.02 15.41 -1.25
C TYR A 97 0.32 14.71 -1.46
N ARG A 98 0.81 14.65 -2.69
CA ARG A 98 2.03 13.94 -3.04
C ARG A 98 3.24 14.60 -2.42
N HIS A 99 4.13 13.79 -1.91
CA HIS A 99 5.45 14.23 -1.47
C HIS A 99 6.51 13.19 -1.84
N LYS A 100 7.76 13.63 -1.93
CA LYS A 100 8.89 12.80 -2.36
C LYS A 100 9.74 12.42 -1.15
N LEU A 101 10.18 11.16 -1.10
CA LEU A 101 11.21 10.67 -0.18
C LEU A 101 12.49 10.31 -0.93
N ASN A 102 13.61 10.39 -0.25
CA ASN A 102 14.91 10.01 -0.79
C ASN A 102 14.96 8.50 -1.09
N LYS A 103 15.63 8.12 -2.18
CA LYS A 103 15.77 6.71 -2.60
C LYS A 103 16.37 5.83 -1.49
N LYS A 104 17.45 6.28 -0.83
CA LYS A 104 18.10 5.57 0.27
C LYS A 104 17.16 5.33 1.46
N LEU A 105 16.31 6.30 1.80
CA LEU A 105 15.34 6.16 2.89
C LEU A 105 14.28 5.10 2.56
N LYS A 106 13.76 5.09 1.33
CA LYS A 106 12.82 4.06 0.86
C LYS A 106 13.43 2.66 0.87
N GLN A 107 14.70 2.56 0.49
CA GLN A 107 15.43 1.28 0.54
C GLN A 107 15.59 0.80 1.99
N LEU A 108 16.01 1.68 2.90
CA LEU A 108 16.12 1.38 4.33
C LEU A 108 14.76 0.94 4.90
N ALA A 109 13.67 1.63 4.57
CA ALA A 109 12.32 1.29 5.02
C ALA A 109 11.90 -0.11 4.54
N ARG A 110 12.18 -0.43 3.27
CA ARG A 110 11.87 -1.74 2.67
C ARG A 110 12.64 -2.87 3.34
N PHE A 111 13.94 -2.68 3.55
CA PHE A 111 14.78 -3.69 4.22
C PHE A 111 14.39 -3.84 5.70
N SER A 112 14.07 -2.75 6.39
CA SER A 112 13.54 -2.80 7.76
C SER A 112 12.25 -3.62 7.85
N ALA A 113 11.32 -3.45 6.90
CA ALA A 113 10.08 -4.23 6.85
C ALA A 113 10.33 -5.72 6.57
N LEU A 114 11.29 -6.04 5.68
CA LEU A 114 11.69 -7.43 5.41
C LEU A 114 12.38 -8.07 6.62
N SER A 115 13.21 -7.32 7.34
CA SER A 115 13.85 -7.80 8.57
C SER A 115 12.84 -8.12 9.67
N TYR A 116 11.78 -7.31 9.83
CA TYR A 116 10.68 -7.67 10.74
C TYR A 116 10.02 -8.99 10.34
N LYS A 117 9.71 -9.16 9.03
CA LYS A 117 9.11 -10.42 8.55
C LYS A 117 10.02 -11.63 8.74
N ALA A 118 11.34 -11.43 8.65
CA ALA A 118 12.32 -12.48 8.94
C ALA A 118 12.35 -12.83 10.43
N GLN A 119 12.36 -11.84 11.32
CA GLN A 119 12.32 -12.05 12.78
C GLN A 119 11.05 -12.76 13.23
N ASP A 120 9.91 -12.43 12.63
CA ASP A 120 8.61 -13.06 12.90
C ASP A 120 8.46 -14.47 12.26
N ASN A 121 9.47 -14.98 11.55
CA ASN A 121 9.39 -16.21 10.76
C ASN A 121 8.21 -16.24 9.78
N ALA A 122 7.82 -15.08 9.29
CA ALA A 122 6.68 -14.89 8.38
C ALA A 122 7.07 -14.99 6.89
N ILE A 123 8.34 -15.27 6.60
CA ILE A 123 8.84 -15.48 5.24
C ILE A 123 8.83 -16.98 4.93
N LYS A 124 8.23 -17.34 3.79
CA LYS A 124 8.22 -18.69 3.24
C LYS A 124 8.81 -18.66 1.85
N VAL A 125 9.59 -19.67 1.50
CA VAL A 125 10.15 -19.83 0.15
C VAL A 125 9.55 -21.07 -0.47
N VAL A 126 9.06 -20.95 -1.72
CA VAL A 126 8.39 -22.02 -2.47
C VAL A 126 9.15 -22.27 -3.77
N GLU A 127 9.26 -23.53 -4.17
CA GLU A 127 9.84 -23.88 -5.48
C GLU A 127 9.10 -23.17 -6.63
N PRO A 128 9.80 -22.85 -7.74
CA PRO A 128 9.16 -22.26 -8.91
C PRO A 128 8.07 -23.18 -9.43
N PHE A 129 6.91 -22.61 -9.71
CA PHE A 129 5.79 -23.34 -10.32
C PHE A 129 5.13 -22.51 -11.41
N THR A 130 4.56 -23.18 -12.35
CA THR A 130 3.76 -22.60 -13.43
C THR A 130 2.35 -23.12 -13.39
N MET A 131 1.39 -22.32 -13.83
CA MET A 131 0.01 -22.73 -13.99
C MET A 131 -0.34 -22.70 -15.48
N ASP A 132 -0.83 -23.81 -16.01
CA ASP A 132 -1.19 -23.93 -17.43
C ASP A 132 -2.43 -23.08 -17.77
N ALA A 133 -3.38 -23.02 -16.84
CA ALA A 133 -4.60 -22.22 -16.95
C ALA A 133 -4.86 -21.40 -15.68
N PRO A 134 -5.45 -20.20 -15.79
CA PRO A 134 -5.79 -19.39 -14.63
C PRO A 134 -6.97 -20.01 -13.84
N LYS A 135 -6.70 -20.58 -12.67
CA LYS A 135 -7.70 -21.18 -11.78
C LYS A 135 -7.51 -20.74 -10.33
N THR A 136 -8.46 -20.00 -9.79
CA THR A 136 -8.42 -19.49 -8.40
C THR A 136 -8.46 -20.62 -7.36
N LYS A 137 -9.21 -21.69 -7.62
CA LYS A 137 -9.35 -22.83 -6.69
C LYS A 137 -8.03 -23.58 -6.51
N GLU A 138 -7.30 -23.81 -7.59
CA GLU A 138 -5.98 -24.48 -7.54
C GLU A 138 -4.97 -23.59 -6.79
N PHE A 139 -4.94 -22.30 -7.09
CA PHE A 139 -4.07 -21.35 -6.40
C PHE A 139 -4.35 -21.24 -4.89
N MET A 140 -5.62 -21.22 -4.50
CA MET A 140 -6.04 -21.27 -3.10
C MET A 140 -5.59 -22.58 -2.43
N GLY A 141 -5.70 -23.71 -3.13
CA GLY A 141 -5.20 -25.01 -2.65
C GLY A 141 -3.70 -24.97 -2.32
N ILE A 142 -2.89 -24.37 -3.18
CA ILE A 142 -1.45 -24.19 -2.96
C ILE A 142 -1.20 -23.33 -1.72
N LEU A 143 -1.88 -22.18 -1.58
CA LEU A 143 -1.71 -21.32 -0.42
C LEU A 143 -2.09 -21.99 0.90
N ASN A 144 -3.13 -22.80 0.90
CA ASN A 144 -3.55 -23.58 2.08
C ASN A 144 -2.53 -24.67 2.41
N ALA A 145 -2.01 -25.38 1.41
CA ALA A 145 -0.99 -26.40 1.60
C ALA A 145 0.29 -25.83 2.28
N ILE A 146 0.74 -24.66 1.86
CA ILE A 146 1.86 -23.96 2.49
C ILE A 146 1.50 -23.22 3.79
N LYS A 147 0.25 -23.38 4.29
CA LYS A 147 -0.28 -22.72 5.51
C LYS A 147 -0.13 -21.20 5.48
N ALA A 148 -0.42 -20.60 4.33
CA ALA A 148 -0.38 -19.15 4.14
C ALA A 148 -1.77 -18.58 3.81
N GLY A 149 -2.80 -19.41 3.60
CA GLY A 149 -4.12 -18.98 3.10
C GLY A 149 -5.05 -18.32 4.13
N ASP A 150 -4.77 -18.42 5.43
CA ASP A 150 -5.70 -17.98 6.50
C ASP A 150 -5.70 -16.46 6.74
N ARG A 151 -4.70 -15.75 6.25
CA ARG A 151 -4.50 -14.30 6.48
C ARG A 151 -3.94 -13.64 5.22
N LYS A 152 -3.79 -12.32 5.26
CA LYS A 152 -3.21 -11.56 4.14
C LYS A 152 -1.82 -12.06 3.77
N VAL A 153 -1.67 -12.45 2.52
CA VAL A 153 -0.44 -13.00 1.96
C VAL A 153 0.07 -12.13 0.82
N LEU A 154 1.36 -11.88 0.84
CA LEU A 154 2.08 -11.26 -0.28
C LEU A 154 2.89 -12.34 -0.99
N VAL A 155 2.56 -12.65 -2.23
CA VAL A 155 3.35 -13.56 -3.06
C VAL A 155 4.23 -12.74 -3.99
N VAL A 156 5.52 -13.00 -3.96
CA VAL A 156 6.51 -12.29 -4.78
C VAL A 156 7.09 -13.26 -5.81
N LEU A 157 6.96 -12.86 -7.08
CA LEU A 157 7.47 -13.61 -8.22
C LEU A 157 8.78 -13.03 -8.71
N PRO A 158 9.74 -13.82 -9.18
CA PRO A 158 10.96 -13.32 -9.83
C PRO A 158 10.61 -12.61 -11.14
N GLU A 159 9.70 -13.18 -11.93
CA GLU A 159 9.22 -12.66 -13.21
C GLU A 159 7.68 -12.63 -13.26
N ASN A 160 7.15 -11.85 -14.18
CA ASN A 160 5.70 -11.74 -14.33
C ASN A 160 5.10 -13.02 -14.94
N SER A 161 4.16 -13.63 -14.22
CA SER A 161 3.35 -14.77 -14.69
C SER A 161 1.88 -14.38 -14.77
N ALA A 162 1.37 -14.26 -16.00
CA ALA A 162 -0.01 -13.85 -16.24
C ALA A 162 -1.03 -14.83 -15.62
N ASN A 163 -0.78 -16.13 -15.70
CA ASN A 163 -1.70 -17.15 -15.18
C ASN A 163 -1.78 -17.11 -13.64
N ILE A 164 -0.65 -16.93 -12.95
CA ILE A 164 -0.61 -16.79 -11.49
C ILE A 164 -1.33 -15.51 -11.07
N TYR A 165 -1.07 -14.39 -11.73
CA TYR A 165 -1.72 -13.12 -11.45
C TYR A 165 -3.25 -13.21 -11.65
N LEU A 166 -3.73 -13.76 -12.77
CA LEU A 166 -5.15 -13.93 -13.04
C LEU A 166 -5.83 -14.88 -12.04
N SER A 167 -5.12 -15.91 -11.56
CA SER A 167 -5.62 -16.84 -10.55
C SER A 167 -5.77 -16.21 -9.16
N SER A 168 -4.93 -15.24 -8.85
CA SER A 168 -4.85 -14.62 -7.52
C SER A 168 -5.71 -13.37 -7.35
N ARG A 169 -5.92 -12.57 -8.42
CA ARG A 169 -6.51 -11.22 -8.33
C ARG A 169 -7.90 -11.14 -7.73
N ASN A 170 -8.69 -12.24 -7.81
CA ASN A 170 -10.04 -12.31 -7.21
C ASN A 170 -10.01 -12.61 -5.70
N LEU A 171 -8.87 -12.98 -5.14
CA LEU A 171 -8.71 -13.29 -3.72
C LEU A 171 -8.37 -12.01 -2.94
N PRO A 172 -9.26 -11.54 -2.03
CA PRO A 172 -9.05 -10.25 -1.33
C PRO A 172 -7.85 -10.27 -0.37
N GLU A 173 -7.52 -11.45 0.18
CA GLU A 173 -6.44 -11.63 1.14
C GLU A 173 -5.08 -11.89 0.48
N VAL A 174 -5.03 -12.00 -0.85
CA VAL A 174 -3.81 -12.36 -1.58
C VAL A 174 -3.41 -11.24 -2.52
N LYS A 175 -2.14 -10.86 -2.46
CA LYS A 175 -1.55 -9.93 -3.42
C LYS A 175 -0.32 -10.58 -4.05
N VAL A 176 -0.32 -10.67 -5.38
CA VAL A 176 0.82 -11.14 -6.17
C VAL A 176 1.50 -9.95 -6.80
N ILE A 177 2.81 -9.86 -6.66
CA ILE A 177 3.65 -8.81 -7.23
C ILE A 177 4.97 -9.39 -7.75
N THR A 178 5.63 -8.66 -8.62
CA THR A 178 7.03 -8.96 -9.02
C THR A 178 8.02 -8.34 -8.02
N VAL A 179 9.27 -8.79 -8.08
CA VAL A 179 10.36 -8.22 -7.25
C VAL A 179 10.52 -6.71 -7.46
N ASP A 180 10.23 -6.21 -8.68
CA ASP A 180 10.31 -4.79 -9.01
C ASP A 180 9.28 -3.94 -8.28
N GLU A 181 8.10 -4.51 -8.06
CA GLU A 181 6.95 -3.82 -7.44
C GLU A 181 6.94 -3.90 -5.91
N ILE A 182 7.94 -4.57 -5.32
CA ILE A 182 7.98 -4.74 -3.87
C ILE A 182 8.10 -3.39 -3.17
N ASN A 183 7.18 -3.10 -2.25
CA ASN A 183 7.16 -1.86 -1.48
C ASN A 183 6.86 -2.13 0.00
N THR A 184 7.27 -1.19 0.83
CA THR A 184 7.13 -1.27 2.29
C THR A 184 5.68 -1.47 2.74
N TYR A 185 4.73 -0.80 2.09
CA TYR A 185 3.31 -0.92 2.43
C TYR A 185 2.79 -2.35 2.22
N ASN A 186 3.08 -2.97 1.08
CA ASN A 186 2.64 -4.34 0.79
C ASN A 186 3.26 -5.36 1.77
N ILE A 187 4.55 -5.21 2.11
CA ILE A 187 5.24 -6.07 3.07
C ILE A 187 4.59 -5.96 4.45
N MET A 188 4.35 -4.74 4.93
CA MET A 188 3.76 -4.52 6.27
C MET A 188 2.29 -4.92 6.34
N ASN A 189 1.52 -4.72 5.26
CA ASN A 189 0.10 -5.10 5.20
C ASN A 189 -0.13 -6.61 5.16
N ALA A 190 0.84 -7.38 4.64
CA ALA A 190 0.77 -8.84 4.61
C ALA A 190 1.14 -9.44 5.97
N TYR A 191 0.46 -10.50 6.37
CA TYR A 191 0.85 -11.30 7.53
C TYR A 191 2.07 -12.17 7.21
N SER A 192 2.03 -12.87 6.07
CA SER A 192 3.13 -13.69 5.57
C SER A 192 3.56 -13.25 4.17
N VAL A 193 4.85 -13.41 3.89
CA VAL A 193 5.45 -13.13 2.58
C VAL A 193 5.94 -14.45 2.00
N VAL A 194 5.46 -14.79 0.81
CA VAL A 194 5.84 -16.01 0.09
C VAL A 194 6.73 -15.60 -1.08
N PHE A 195 7.97 -16.01 -1.05
CA PHE A 195 8.91 -15.87 -2.15
C PHE A 195 8.90 -17.12 -3.03
N ILE A 196 8.79 -16.93 -4.32
CA ILE A 196 9.14 -17.99 -5.27
C ILE A 196 10.66 -18.01 -5.38
N ASP A 197 11.23 -19.21 -5.38
CA ASP A 197 12.68 -19.39 -5.41
C ASP A 197 13.34 -18.58 -6.54
N GLY A 198 14.47 -17.94 -6.25
CA GLY A 198 15.14 -16.96 -7.11
C GLY A 198 14.85 -15.49 -6.76
N VAL A 199 13.77 -15.18 -6.03
CA VAL A 199 13.43 -13.81 -5.58
C VAL A 199 14.50 -13.26 -4.65
N GLN A 200 15.02 -14.07 -3.74
CA GLN A 200 16.02 -13.69 -2.76
C GLN A 200 17.33 -13.24 -3.42
N ASP A 201 17.74 -13.88 -4.52
CA ASP A 201 18.97 -13.56 -5.25
C ASP A 201 18.85 -12.21 -5.96
N VAL A 202 17.67 -11.96 -6.55
CA VAL A 202 17.36 -10.66 -7.17
C VAL A 202 17.32 -9.54 -6.13
N LEU A 203 16.76 -9.79 -4.92
CA LEU A 203 16.75 -8.80 -3.85
C LEU A 203 18.16 -8.51 -3.35
N ALA A 204 19.01 -9.53 -3.18
CA ALA A 204 20.40 -9.38 -2.76
C ALA A 204 21.24 -8.57 -3.78
N SER A 205 21.04 -8.78 -5.08
CA SER A 205 21.73 -8.01 -6.13
C SER A 205 21.42 -6.51 -6.09
N ARG A 206 20.24 -6.11 -5.62
CA ARG A 206 19.81 -4.70 -5.52
C ARG A 206 20.35 -3.94 -4.32
N VAL A 207 20.97 -4.61 -3.38
CA VAL A 207 21.65 -3.95 -2.24
C VAL A 207 22.84 -3.13 -2.72
N ASN A 208 23.49 -3.58 -3.79
CA ASN A 208 24.73 -3.01 -4.29
C ASN A 208 24.50 -1.99 -5.44
N SER A 209 23.24 -1.73 -5.81
CA SER A 209 22.83 -0.74 -6.83
C SER A 209 22.28 0.54 -6.19
#